data_5a24d7bb2f2e9756bbc1953868a93e12
#
_entry.id   5a24d7bb2f2e9756bbc1953868a93e12
#
_cell.length_a   1.000
_cell.length_b   1.000
_cell.length_c   1.000
_cell.angle_alpha   90.00
_cell.angle_beta   90.00
_cell.angle_gamma   90.00
#
_symmetry.space_group_name_H-M   'P 1'
#
loop_
_entity.id
_entity.type
_entity.pdbx_description
1 polymer ?
#
loop_
_entity_poly.entity_id
_entity_poly.type
_entity_poly.pdbx_seq_one_letter_code
_entity_poly.pdbx_strand_id
1 'polypeptide(L)'
;FVIGVAALCTFLIQGRIQWWDTPWLGYALVVAIFGLGGCFLIEGNRKTPMLDLSWLSSRAILVLALTGATVRVLVSEQGFGASGMFAALGYGNQQLTGYFWLLAGATLAGMALSVVRLDPRDFTRPVLFAIFVIGTAAFVDTHSGVMSRPQDLYLTQAAIAFAAVFAMGPIMMEGMFRALAAGQRYVISFIAVFSLSQSIGGLAGTAMLSAFHTVRLKTHLIDAGSTLTMASPQLGQAMGAAARRMAPVQTDPALQQQLAAGRISQEVGREAAVLAFNDVFFLIGCLSTVAFIAIFVPWLINKIRGRNPLAKELAFLEAMLARNKQ
;
A
#
# COMPACT_ATOMS: atom_id res chain seq x y z
N PHE A 1 22.91 10.00 -5.60
CA PHE A 1 21.88 9.04 -5.19
C PHE A 1 20.87 9.68 -4.22
N VAL A 2 21.31 10.15 -3.03
CA VAL A 2 20.42 10.70 -2.00
C VAL A 2 19.53 11.83 -2.52
N ILE A 3 20.08 12.78 -3.27
CA ILE A 3 19.33 13.89 -3.88
C ILE A 3 18.25 13.36 -4.83
N GLY A 4 18.57 12.39 -5.68
CA GLY A 4 17.60 11.80 -6.61
C GLY A 4 16.47 11.06 -5.92
N VAL A 5 16.78 10.28 -4.85
CA VAL A 5 15.77 9.61 -4.02
C VAL A 5 14.91 10.63 -3.27
N ALA A 6 15.52 11.64 -2.66
CA ALA A 6 14.79 12.69 -1.93
C ALA A 6 13.83 13.46 -2.87
N ALA A 7 14.29 13.80 -4.09
CA ALA A 7 13.46 14.45 -5.08
C ALA A 7 12.29 13.56 -5.54
N LEU A 8 12.51 12.25 -5.73
CA LEU A 8 11.46 11.29 -6.05
C LEU A 8 10.44 11.16 -4.91
N CYS A 9 10.92 11.06 -3.67
CA CYS A 9 10.03 11.01 -2.50
C CYS A 9 9.20 12.31 -2.40
N THR A 10 9.83 13.47 -2.61
CA THR A 10 9.14 14.77 -2.62
C THR A 10 8.09 14.83 -3.71
N PHE A 11 8.40 14.37 -4.93
CA PHE A 11 7.45 14.27 -6.03
C PHE A 11 6.24 13.42 -5.66
N LEU A 12 6.45 12.22 -5.10
CA LEU A 12 5.37 11.30 -4.73
C LEU A 12 4.50 11.85 -3.58
N ILE A 13 5.11 12.47 -2.56
CA ILE A 13 4.38 13.02 -1.41
C ILE A 13 3.60 14.26 -1.80
N GLN A 14 4.23 15.20 -2.49
CA GLN A 14 3.63 16.48 -2.82
C GLN A 14 2.65 16.38 -3.99
N GLY A 15 2.87 15.46 -4.93
CA GLY A 15 1.93 15.17 -6.01
C GLY A 15 0.56 14.71 -5.48
N ARG A 16 0.56 14.01 -4.34
CA ARG A 16 -0.66 13.62 -3.63
C ARG A 16 -1.40 14.81 -3.02
N ILE A 17 -0.66 15.83 -2.51
CA ILE A 17 -1.23 16.95 -1.75
C ILE A 17 -1.64 18.08 -2.68
N GLN A 18 -0.76 18.48 -3.61
CA GLN A 18 -0.92 19.65 -4.47
C GLN A 18 -1.43 19.32 -5.88
N TRP A 19 -1.63 18.02 -6.17
CA TRP A 19 -1.93 17.45 -7.47
C TRP A 19 -0.75 17.50 -8.46
N TRP A 20 -0.78 16.56 -9.41
CA TRP A 20 0.36 16.23 -10.29
C TRP A 20 0.66 17.27 -11.38
N ASP A 21 -0.26 18.22 -11.65
CA ASP A 21 -0.11 19.30 -12.63
C ASP A 21 0.63 20.53 -12.09
N THR A 22 1.02 20.52 -10.81
CA THR A 22 1.75 21.63 -10.19
C THR A 22 3.15 21.77 -10.80
N PRO A 23 3.53 22.94 -11.41
CA PRO A 23 4.73 23.05 -12.24
C PRO A 23 6.05 22.69 -11.53
N TRP A 24 6.21 23.05 -10.25
CA TRP A 24 7.45 22.78 -9.52
C TRP A 24 7.69 21.27 -9.26
N LEU A 25 6.63 20.45 -9.26
CA LEU A 25 6.76 19.00 -9.17
C LEU A 25 7.48 18.42 -10.40
N GLY A 26 7.29 19.04 -11.58
CA GLY A 26 8.06 18.69 -12.76
C GLY A 26 9.56 18.86 -12.55
N TYR A 27 9.99 19.92 -11.88
CA TYR A 27 11.41 20.10 -11.54
C TYR A 27 11.91 19.04 -10.57
N ALA A 28 11.11 18.66 -9.56
CA ALA A 28 11.47 17.58 -8.63
C ALA A 28 11.63 16.24 -9.37
N LEU A 29 10.74 15.95 -10.32
CA LEU A 29 10.84 14.74 -11.16
C LEU A 29 12.09 14.75 -12.05
N VAL A 30 12.42 15.90 -12.67
CA VAL A 30 13.64 16.07 -13.47
C VAL A 30 14.88 15.84 -12.60
N VAL A 31 14.95 16.43 -11.40
CA VAL A 31 16.05 16.22 -10.45
C VAL A 31 16.14 14.75 -10.03
N ALA A 32 15.01 14.08 -9.82
CA ALA A 32 14.98 12.65 -9.52
C ALA A 32 15.56 11.80 -10.65
N ILE A 33 15.12 12.03 -11.89
CA ILE A 33 15.58 11.29 -13.07
C ILE A 33 17.09 11.50 -13.30
N PHE A 34 17.56 12.76 -13.32
CA PHE A 34 18.98 13.04 -13.51
C PHE A 34 19.84 12.60 -12.32
N GLY A 35 19.35 12.74 -11.08
CA GLY A 35 20.06 12.31 -9.89
C GLY A 35 20.22 10.80 -9.79
N LEU A 36 19.15 10.04 -10.10
CA LEU A 36 19.20 8.57 -10.13
C LEU A 36 19.91 8.07 -11.38
N GLY A 37 19.59 8.60 -12.55
CA GLY A 37 20.23 8.23 -13.81
C GLY A 37 21.73 8.50 -13.80
N GLY A 38 22.17 9.68 -13.33
CA GLY A 38 23.57 10.00 -13.15
C GLY A 38 24.28 9.07 -12.17
N CYS A 39 23.61 8.72 -11.06
CA CYS A 39 24.13 7.73 -10.11
C CYS A 39 24.33 6.37 -10.77
N PHE A 40 23.36 5.87 -11.55
CA PHE A 40 23.46 4.60 -12.28
C PHE A 40 24.59 4.62 -13.31
N LEU A 41 24.76 5.73 -14.03
CA LEU A 41 25.85 5.87 -15.03
C LEU A 41 27.22 5.89 -14.35
N ILE A 42 27.36 6.63 -13.24
CA ILE A 42 28.64 6.72 -12.50
C ILE A 42 28.98 5.35 -11.89
N GLU A 43 28.01 4.71 -11.23
CA GLU A 43 28.23 3.44 -10.54
C GLU A 43 28.48 2.29 -11.55
N GLY A 44 27.83 2.32 -12.71
CA GLY A 44 28.05 1.34 -13.79
C GLY A 44 29.43 1.41 -14.43
N ASN A 45 30.10 2.59 -14.42
CA ASN A 45 31.44 2.78 -14.97
C ASN A 45 32.56 2.69 -13.92
N ARG A 46 32.22 2.48 -12.66
CA ARG A 46 33.19 2.44 -11.56
C ARG A 46 33.88 1.08 -11.47
N LYS A 47 35.21 1.05 -11.31
CA LYS A 47 35.99 -0.20 -11.17
C LYS A 47 35.63 -1.01 -9.90
N THR A 48 35.25 -0.33 -8.83
CA THR A 48 34.82 -0.93 -7.56
C THR A 48 33.47 -0.33 -7.17
N PRO A 49 32.36 -0.82 -7.76
CA PRO A 49 31.04 -0.28 -7.49
C PRO A 49 30.59 -0.59 -6.04
N MET A 50 29.95 0.39 -5.38
CA MET A 50 29.27 0.17 -4.10
C MET A 50 27.95 -0.59 -4.31
N LEU A 51 27.24 -0.27 -5.41
CA LEU A 51 26.06 -0.98 -5.87
C LEU A 51 26.42 -1.74 -7.14
N ASP A 52 26.46 -3.06 -7.06
CA ASP A 52 26.75 -3.89 -8.23
C ASP A 52 25.48 -3.99 -9.10
N LEU A 53 25.39 -3.07 -10.08
CA LEU A 53 24.23 -2.96 -10.97
C LEU A 53 24.04 -4.20 -11.82
N SER A 54 25.11 -4.91 -12.18
CA SER A 54 25.03 -6.13 -12.97
C SER A 54 24.33 -7.26 -12.23
N TRP A 55 24.64 -7.41 -10.93
CA TRP A 55 23.97 -8.36 -10.06
C TRP A 55 22.54 -7.94 -9.73
N LEU A 56 22.33 -6.64 -9.45
CA LEU A 56 21.01 -6.08 -9.15
C LEU A 56 20.05 -6.20 -10.34
N SER A 57 20.53 -6.09 -11.59
CA SER A 57 19.73 -6.27 -12.80
C SER A 57 19.46 -7.74 -13.13
N SER A 58 19.99 -8.68 -12.36
CA SER A 58 19.68 -10.10 -12.56
C SER A 58 18.17 -10.35 -12.36
N ARG A 59 17.61 -11.21 -13.23
CA ARG A 59 16.16 -11.50 -13.22
C ARG A 59 15.65 -11.92 -11.83
N ALA A 60 16.46 -12.66 -11.10
CA ALA A 60 16.08 -13.17 -9.77
C ALA A 60 15.92 -12.03 -8.75
N ILE A 61 16.86 -11.08 -8.73
CA ILE A 61 16.84 -9.94 -7.80
C ILE A 61 15.76 -8.93 -8.21
N LEU A 62 15.58 -8.68 -9.51
CA LEU A 62 14.50 -7.82 -10.01
C LEU A 62 13.11 -8.36 -9.64
N VAL A 63 12.87 -9.67 -9.83
CA VAL A 63 11.60 -10.29 -9.44
C VAL A 63 11.38 -10.18 -7.94
N LEU A 64 12.43 -10.42 -7.13
CA LEU A 64 12.35 -10.30 -5.68
C LEU A 64 12.04 -8.86 -5.24
N ALA A 65 12.74 -7.87 -5.78
CA ALA A 65 12.51 -6.45 -5.50
C ALA A 65 11.10 -6.02 -5.92
N LEU A 66 10.64 -6.45 -7.10
CA LEU A 66 9.29 -6.19 -7.58
C LEU A 66 8.23 -6.84 -6.68
N THR A 67 8.45 -8.09 -6.25
CA THR A 67 7.55 -8.77 -5.31
C THR A 67 7.44 -8.00 -4.00
N GLY A 68 8.58 -7.58 -3.42
CA GLY A 68 8.61 -6.78 -2.20
C GLY A 68 7.91 -5.41 -2.37
N ALA A 69 8.17 -4.73 -3.49
CA ALA A 69 7.49 -3.45 -3.81
C ALA A 69 5.98 -3.64 -4.00
N THR A 70 5.56 -4.72 -4.67
CA THR A 70 4.13 -5.04 -4.86
C THR A 70 3.44 -5.27 -3.52
N VAL A 71 3.99 -6.10 -2.64
CA VAL A 71 3.44 -6.30 -1.29
C VAL A 71 3.36 -4.96 -0.55
N ARG A 72 4.35 -4.09 -0.69
CA ARG A 72 4.36 -2.77 -0.04
C ARG A 72 3.29 -1.83 -0.58
N VAL A 73 3.01 -1.88 -1.90
CA VAL A 73 1.90 -1.15 -2.52
C VAL A 73 0.56 -1.65 -1.99
N LEU A 74 0.37 -2.98 -1.92
CA LEU A 74 -0.87 -3.57 -1.41
C LEU A 74 -1.15 -3.19 0.05
N VAL A 75 -0.12 -3.17 0.89
CA VAL A 75 -0.22 -2.76 2.30
C VAL A 75 -0.50 -1.27 2.47
N SER A 76 -0.29 -0.43 1.44
CA SER A 76 -0.65 0.99 1.48
C SER A 76 -2.15 1.22 1.65
N GLU A 77 -2.99 0.22 1.37
CA GLU A 77 -4.42 0.20 1.68
C GLU A 77 -4.66 0.49 3.17
N GLN A 78 -3.94 -0.14 4.07
CA GLN A 78 -4.12 0.05 5.52
C GLN A 78 -3.80 1.47 5.96
N GLY A 79 -2.69 2.04 5.45
CA GLY A 79 -2.25 3.39 5.82
C GLY A 79 -3.04 4.51 5.17
N PHE A 80 -3.56 4.30 3.96
CA PHE A 80 -4.33 5.29 3.21
C PHE A 80 -5.82 4.99 3.21
N GLY A 81 -6.23 3.76 2.84
CA GLY A 81 -7.63 3.37 2.67
C GLY A 81 -8.38 3.36 4.00
N ALA A 82 -8.06 2.44 4.89
CA ALA A 82 -8.78 2.28 6.16
C ALA A 82 -8.66 3.53 7.06
N SER A 83 -7.44 4.05 7.24
CA SER A 83 -7.22 5.24 8.06
C SER A 83 -7.89 6.48 7.47
N GLY A 84 -7.87 6.65 6.15
CA GLY A 84 -8.54 7.72 5.43
C GLY A 84 -10.05 7.64 5.53
N MET A 85 -10.61 6.44 5.41
CA MET A 85 -12.05 6.20 5.58
C MET A 85 -12.51 6.55 6.99
N PHE A 86 -11.79 6.14 8.03
CA PHE A 86 -12.13 6.52 9.41
C PHE A 86 -12.09 8.03 9.63
N ALA A 87 -11.10 8.72 9.03
CA ALA A 87 -11.04 10.18 9.08
C ALA A 87 -12.23 10.83 8.36
N ALA A 88 -12.65 10.32 7.20
CA ALA A 88 -13.83 10.77 6.47
C ALA A 88 -15.13 10.55 7.25
N LEU A 89 -15.21 9.46 8.02
CA LEU A 89 -16.32 9.16 8.93
C LEU A 89 -16.30 10.04 10.21
N GLY A 90 -15.22 10.79 10.45
CA GLY A 90 -15.09 11.70 11.58
C GLY A 90 -14.50 11.05 12.84
N TYR A 91 -13.91 9.86 12.75
CA TYR A 91 -13.24 9.23 13.88
C TYR A 91 -11.88 9.91 14.15
N GLY A 92 -11.68 10.33 15.40
CA GLY A 92 -10.40 10.87 15.88
C GLY A 92 -9.45 9.78 16.37
N ASN A 93 -8.16 10.12 16.48
CA ASN A 93 -7.12 9.17 16.92
C ASN A 93 -7.41 8.52 18.27
N GLN A 94 -8.06 9.23 19.19
CA GLN A 94 -8.43 8.66 20.50
C GLN A 94 -9.45 7.53 20.37
N GLN A 95 -10.40 7.65 19.44
CA GLN A 95 -11.41 6.61 19.18
C GLN A 95 -10.82 5.39 18.46
N LEU A 96 -9.69 5.56 17.78
CA LEU A 96 -8.96 4.53 17.06
C LEU A 96 -7.88 3.83 17.91
N THR A 97 -7.74 4.17 19.19
CA THR A 97 -6.70 3.59 20.06
C THR A 97 -6.76 2.05 20.08
N GLY A 98 -7.96 1.47 20.24
CA GLY A 98 -8.16 0.01 20.22
C GLY A 98 -7.79 -0.62 18.87
N TYR A 99 -8.10 0.06 17.77
CA TYR A 99 -7.71 -0.34 16.42
C TYR A 99 -6.18 -0.40 16.27
N PHE A 100 -5.45 0.62 16.71
CA PHE A 100 -3.98 0.62 16.62
C PHE A 100 -3.32 -0.44 17.51
N TRP A 101 -3.86 -0.71 18.70
CA TRP A 101 -3.37 -1.81 19.54
C TRP A 101 -3.59 -3.18 18.88
N LEU A 102 -4.73 -3.39 18.26
CA LEU A 102 -5.01 -4.62 17.51
C LEU A 102 -4.03 -4.81 16.34
N LEU A 103 -3.78 -3.75 15.56
CA LEU A 103 -2.79 -3.76 14.47
C LEU A 103 -1.38 -4.09 14.99
N ALA A 104 -0.97 -3.47 16.09
CA ALA A 104 0.32 -3.75 16.71
C ALA A 104 0.43 -5.23 17.14
N GLY A 105 -0.60 -5.78 17.78
CA GLY A 105 -0.66 -7.20 18.16
C GLY A 105 -0.60 -8.14 16.94
N ALA A 106 -1.38 -7.84 15.90
CA ALA A 106 -1.38 -8.62 14.65
C ALA A 106 -0.01 -8.57 13.93
N THR A 107 0.64 -7.40 13.91
CA THR A 107 1.99 -7.21 13.37
C THR A 107 3.02 -8.07 14.12
N LEU A 108 2.99 -8.05 15.45
CA LEU A 108 3.87 -8.89 16.29
C LEU A 108 3.63 -10.38 16.06
N ALA A 109 2.37 -10.79 15.96
CA ALA A 109 2.01 -12.17 15.64
C ALA A 109 2.51 -12.59 14.25
N GLY A 110 2.37 -11.72 13.25
CA GLY A 110 2.90 -11.92 11.89
C GLY A 110 4.41 -12.08 11.88
N MET A 111 5.13 -11.23 12.64
CA MET A 111 6.59 -11.33 12.79
C MET A 111 7.00 -12.65 13.44
N ALA A 112 6.40 -13.01 14.57
CA ALA A 112 6.71 -14.24 15.29
C ALA A 112 6.47 -15.47 14.41
N LEU A 113 5.32 -15.54 13.74
CA LEU A 113 4.98 -16.66 12.88
C LEU A 113 5.87 -16.71 11.62
N SER A 114 6.28 -15.56 11.08
CA SER A 114 7.21 -15.49 9.96
C SER A 114 8.54 -16.16 10.28
N VAL A 115 9.07 -15.97 11.50
CA VAL A 115 10.30 -16.62 11.96
C VAL A 115 10.10 -18.12 12.18
N VAL A 116 9.02 -18.53 12.84
CA VAL A 116 8.74 -19.93 13.19
C VAL A 116 8.45 -20.78 11.93
N ARG A 117 7.78 -20.21 10.95
CA ARG A 117 7.37 -20.91 9.71
C ARG A 117 8.31 -20.68 8.54
N LEU A 118 9.49 -20.09 8.78
CA LEU A 118 10.48 -19.86 7.75
C LEU A 118 11.03 -21.21 7.24
N ASP A 119 10.67 -21.56 6.00
CA ASP A 119 11.25 -22.71 5.30
C ASP A 119 12.24 -22.19 4.23
N PRO A 120 13.55 -22.43 4.41
CA PRO A 120 14.55 -22.00 3.44
C PRO A 120 14.38 -22.63 2.03
N ARG A 121 13.55 -23.66 1.92
CA ARG A 121 13.30 -24.36 0.65
C ARG A 121 12.16 -23.74 -0.16
N ASP A 122 11.27 -22.99 0.48
CA ASP A 122 10.11 -22.42 -0.21
C ASP A 122 9.66 -21.06 0.43
N PHE A 123 10.36 -19.99 0.08
CA PHE A 123 9.99 -18.62 0.53
C PHE A 123 8.76 -18.06 -0.18
N THR A 124 8.35 -18.65 -1.31
CA THR A 124 7.24 -18.13 -2.11
C THR A 124 5.88 -18.42 -1.48
N ARG A 125 5.71 -19.56 -0.80
CA ARG A 125 4.42 -19.91 -0.16
C ARG A 125 3.93 -18.89 0.86
N PRO A 126 4.74 -18.42 1.83
CA PRO A 126 4.29 -17.41 2.77
C PRO A 126 3.90 -16.09 2.09
N VAL A 127 4.60 -15.71 1.02
CA VAL A 127 4.28 -14.51 0.25
C VAL A 127 2.95 -14.67 -0.48
N LEU A 128 2.68 -15.80 -1.11
CA LEU A 128 1.40 -16.12 -1.75
C LEU A 128 0.26 -16.08 -0.74
N PHE A 129 0.46 -16.71 0.43
CA PHE A 129 -0.54 -16.68 1.50
C PHE A 129 -0.85 -15.23 1.94
N ALA A 130 0.18 -14.42 2.13
CA ALA A 130 0.01 -13.03 2.55
C ALA A 130 -0.74 -12.20 1.49
N ILE A 131 -0.39 -12.31 0.21
CA ILE A 131 -1.09 -11.60 -0.88
C ILE A 131 -2.55 -12.06 -0.96
N PHE A 132 -2.83 -13.34 -0.79
CA PHE A 132 -4.19 -13.87 -0.76
C PHE A 132 -4.99 -13.29 0.41
N VAL A 133 -4.42 -13.23 1.61
CA VAL A 133 -5.06 -12.65 2.80
C VAL A 133 -5.34 -11.16 2.59
N ILE A 134 -4.37 -10.39 2.08
CA ILE A 134 -4.55 -8.96 1.79
C ILE A 134 -5.68 -8.75 0.77
N GLY A 135 -5.68 -9.53 -0.32
CA GLY A 135 -6.71 -9.41 -1.36
C GLY A 135 -8.12 -9.74 -0.85
N THR A 136 -8.26 -10.83 -0.08
CA THR A 136 -9.56 -11.21 0.50
C THR A 136 -10.05 -10.20 1.50
N ALA A 137 -9.19 -9.68 2.37
CA ALA A 137 -9.53 -8.64 3.33
C ALA A 137 -9.97 -7.35 2.63
N ALA A 138 -9.23 -6.91 1.60
CA ALA A 138 -9.60 -5.74 0.82
C ALA A 138 -10.96 -5.91 0.12
N PHE A 139 -11.26 -7.08 -0.45
CA PHE A 139 -12.59 -7.33 -1.03
C PHE A 139 -13.72 -7.32 0.01
N VAL A 140 -13.47 -7.79 1.23
CA VAL A 140 -14.47 -7.69 2.32
C VAL A 140 -14.70 -6.23 2.68
N ASP A 141 -13.66 -5.42 2.77
CA ASP A 141 -13.76 -4.00 3.15
C ASP A 141 -14.49 -3.14 2.10
N THR A 142 -14.66 -3.61 0.85
CA THR A 142 -15.47 -2.92 -0.18
C THR A 142 -16.94 -2.73 0.21
N HIS A 143 -17.44 -3.47 1.19
CA HIS A 143 -18.82 -3.40 1.65
C HIS A 143 -19.03 -2.44 2.82
N SER A 144 -18.06 -1.57 3.09
CA SER A 144 -18.16 -0.57 4.14
C SER A 144 -19.17 0.52 3.80
N GLY A 145 -19.92 0.99 4.79
CA GLY A 145 -20.94 2.03 4.65
C GLY A 145 -20.67 3.23 5.55
N VAL A 146 -21.49 4.27 5.43
CA VAL A 146 -21.41 5.49 6.28
C VAL A 146 -21.65 5.18 7.76
N MET A 147 -22.35 4.09 8.06
CA MET A 147 -22.62 3.61 9.43
C MET A 147 -21.56 2.65 9.96
N SER A 148 -20.55 2.32 9.16
CA SER A 148 -19.48 1.41 9.58
C SER A 148 -18.70 1.97 10.75
N ARG A 149 -18.44 1.10 11.71
CA ARG A 149 -17.65 1.41 12.90
C ARG A 149 -16.25 0.86 12.75
N PRO A 150 -15.23 1.41 13.44
CA PRO A 150 -13.88 0.85 13.40
C PRO A 150 -13.81 -0.64 13.70
N GLN A 151 -14.71 -1.13 14.58
CA GLN A 151 -14.78 -2.55 14.95
C GLN A 151 -15.14 -3.48 13.78
N ASP A 152 -15.90 -2.99 12.79
CA ASP A 152 -16.33 -3.77 11.63
C ASP A 152 -15.13 -4.15 10.73
N LEU A 153 -14.08 -3.32 10.75
CA LEU A 153 -12.85 -3.54 9.99
C LEU A 153 -11.71 -4.17 10.82
N TYR A 154 -11.93 -4.47 12.10
CA TYR A 154 -10.88 -5.00 12.98
C TYR A 154 -10.26 -6.28 12.45
N LEU A 155 -11.08 -7.23 12.01
CA LEU A 155 -10.61 -8.54 11.53
C LEU A 155 -9.82 -8.41 10.22
N THR A 156 -10.35 -7.69 9.26
CA THR A 156 -9.72 -7.50 7.95
C THR A 156 -8.41 -6.74 8.06
N GLN A 157 -8.42 -5.65 8.84
CA GLN A 157 -7.25 -4.82 9.03
C GLN A 157 -6.16 -5.50 9.89
N ALA A 158 -6.55 -6.30 10.88
CA ALA A 158 -5.61 -7.15 11.62
C ALA A 158 -5.00 -8.23 10.71
N ALA A 159 -5.80 -8.83 9.82
CA ALA A 159 -5.30 -9.81 8.85
C ALA A 159 -4.31 -9.17 7.86
N ILE A 160 -4.57 -7.94 7.37
CA ILE A 160 -3.64 -7.20 6.51
C ILE A 160 -2.33 -6.88 7.25
N ALA A 161 -2.42 -6.38 8.49
CA ALA A 161 -1.24 -6.06 9.31
C ALA A 161 -0.37 -7.31 9.57
N PHE A 162 -1.01 -8.42 9.91
CA PHE A 162 -0.36 -9.72 10.06
C PHE A 162 0.32 -10.16 8.76
N ALA A 163 -0.42 -10.18 7.64
CA ALA A 163 0.06 -10.64 6.35
C ALA A 163 1.22 -9.80 5.82
N ALA A 164 1.17 -8.48 6.03
CA ALA A 164 2.20 -7.53 5.61
C ALA A 164 3.59 -7.91 6.16
N VAL A 165 3.68 -8.15 7.46
CA VAL A 165 4.95 -8.48 8.12
C VAL A 165 5.32 -9.94 7.93
N PHE A 166 4.32 -10.83 7.89
CA PHE A 166 4.53 -12.25 7.61
C PHE A 166 5.21 -12.49 6.25
N ALA A 167 4.88 -11.70 5.22
CA ALA A 167 5.51 -11.78 3.90
C ALA A 167 6.94 -11.19 3.87
N MET A 168 7.22 -10.16 4.67
CA MET A 168 8.50 -9.45 4.59
C MET A 168 9.69 -10.30 5.03
N GLY A 169 9.52 -11.14 6.06
CA GLY A 169 10.57 -12.05 6.53
C GLY A 169 11.11 -12.97 5.42
N PRO A 170 10.27 -13.78 4.78
CA PRO A 170 10.68 -14.65 3.67
C PRO A 170 11.31 -13.89 2.49
N ILE A 171 10.76 -12.74 2.08
CA ILE A 171 11.31 -11.93 0.98
C ILE A 171 12.72 -11.44 1.34
N MET A 172 12.91 -10.91 2.56
CA MET A 172 14.20 -10.44 3.02
C MET A 172 15.22 -11.58 3.12
N MET A 173 14.82 -12.74 3.65
CA MET A 173 15.69 -13.91 3.79
C MET A 173 16.08 -14.50 2.44
N GLU A 174 15.18 -14.61 1.48
CA GLU A 174 15.49 -15.06 0.12
C GLU A 174 16.56 -14.16 -0.52
N GLY A 175 16.40 -12.84 -0.42
CA GLY A 175 17.36 -11.89 -0.96
C GLY A 175 18.71 -11.94 -0.25
N MET A 176 18.71 -12.11 1.07
CA MET A 176 19.94 -12.27 1.85
C MET A 176 20.70 -13.55 1.45
N PHE A 177 20.01 -14.67 1.27
CA PHE A 177 20.64 -15.92 0.81
C PHE A 177 21.25 -15.79 -0.59
N ARG A 178 20.55 -15.13 -1.52
CA ARG A 178 21.09 -14.85 -2.86
C ARG A 178 22.32 -13.93 -2.81
N ALA A 179 22.28 -12.91 -1.95
CA ALA A 179 23.38 -11.98 -1.78
C ALA A 179 24.62 -12.67 -1.16
N LEU A 180 24.43 -13.48 -0.11
CA LEU A 180 25.51 -14.22 0.54
C LEU A 180 26.14 -15.26 -0.40
N ALA A 181 25.32 -15.98 -1.17
CA ALA A 181 25.80 -16.94 -2.16
C ALA A 181 26.60 -16.29 -3.29
N ALA A 182 26.26 -15.06 -3.67
CA ALA A 182 27.01 -14.27 -4.66
C ALA A 182 28.32 -13.69 -4.08
N GLY A 183 28.37 -13.44 -2.75
CA GLY A 183 29.53 -12.91 -2.03
C GLY A 183 29.18 -11.77 -1.11
N GLN A 184 29.99 -11.58 -0.07
CA GLN A 184 29.72 -10.66 1.02
C GLN A 184 29.48 -9.20 0.57
N ARG A 185 30.11 -8.75 -0.51
CA ARG A 185 29.93 -7.40 -1.09
C ARG A 185 28.50 -7.15 -1.58
N TYR A 186 27.78 -8.18 -2.04
CA TYR A 186 26.42 -8.06 -2.56
C TYR A 186 25.36 -7.87 -1.48
N VAL A 187 25.69 -8.19 -0.22
CA VAL A 187 24.78 -7.99 0.91
C VAL A 187 24.41 -6.51 1.08
N ILE A 188 25.40 -5.60 0.96
CA ILE A 188 25.18 -4.16 1.05
C ILE A 188 24.29 -3.68 -0.09
N SER A 189 24.58 -4.14 -1.32
CA SER A 189 23.76 -3.82 -2.50
C SER A 189 22.33 -4.29 -2.35
N PHE A 190 22.11 -5.51 -1.82
CA PHE A 190 20.78 -6.05 -1.55
C PHE A 190 20.02 -5.21 -0.52
N ILE A 191 20.63 -4.92 0.64
CA ILE A 191 19.99 -4.15 1.71
C ILE A 191 19.59 -2.76 1.19
N ALA A 192 20.45 -2.09 0.43
CA ALA A 192 20.18 -0.78 -0.13
C ALA A 192 18.97 -0.82 -1.09
N VAL A 193 18.96 -1.76 -2.03
CA VAL A 193 17.87 -1.88 -3.02
C VAL A 193 16.58 -2.35 -2.36
N PHE A 194 16.65 -3.29 -1.44
CA PHE A 194 15.47 -3.75 -0.70
C PHE A 194 14.85 -2.60 0.11
N SER A 195 15.64 -1.86 0.89
CA SER A 195 15.14 -0.71 1.66
C SER A 195 14.55 0.37 0.77
N LEU A 196 15.18 0.64 -0.38
CA LEU A 196 14.68 1.59 -1.37
C LEU A 196 13.35 1.12 -1.98
N SER A 197 13.25 -0.16 -2.36
CA SER A 197 12.02 -0.73 -2.91
C SER A 197 10.85 -0.66 -1.92
N GLN A 198 11.12 -0.86 -0.62
CA GLN A 198 10.12 -0.72 0.44
C GLN A 198 9.66 0.73 0.61
N SER A 199 10.58 1.67 0.62
CA SER A 199 10.26 3.09 0.80
C SER A 199 9.52 3.65 -0.41
N ILE A 200 10.04 3.43 -1.62
CA ILE A 200 9.40 3.90 -2.86
C ILE A 200 8.07 3.17 -3.09
N GLY A 201 8.02 1.85 -2.85
CA GLY A 201 6.79 1.08 -2.97
C GLY A 201 5.66 1.60 -2.09
N GLY A 202 5.96 1.93 -0.83
CA GLY A 202 4.99 2.52 0.10
C GLY A 202 4.52 3.91 -0.32
N LEU A 203 5.45 4.78 -0.72
CA LEU A 203 5.11 6.13 -1.19
C LEU A 203 4.34 6.10 -2.51
N ALA A 204 4.77 5.30 -3.47
CA ALA A 204 4.08 5.13 -4.75
C ALA A 204 2.68 4.53 -4.55
N GLY A 205 2.55 3.53 -3.67
CA GLY A 205 1.26 2.94 -3.32
C GLY A 205 0.30 3.97 -2.76
N THR A 206 0.71 4.71 -1.73
CA THR A 206 -0.14 5.76 -1.14
C THR A 206 -0.45 6.89 -2.13
N ALA A 207 0.49 7.28 -2.99
CA ALA A 207 0.29 8.31 -4.00
C ALA A 207 -0.73 7.85 -5.07
N MET A 208 -0.59 6.61 -5.56
CA MET A 208 -1.51 6.00 -6.52
C MET A 208 -2.92 5.88 -5.96
N LEU A 209 -3.06 5.35 -4.73
CA LEU A 209 -4.36 5.19 -4.09
C LEU A 209 -5.03 6.53 -3.81
N SER A 210 -4.25 7.55 -3.38
CA SER A 210 -4.77 8.90 -3.15
C SER A 210 -5.25 9.56 -4.44
N ALA A 211 -4.50 9.43 -5.54
CA ALA A 211 -4.91 9.95 -6.83
C ALA A 211 -6.19 9.27 -7.33
N PHE A 212 -6.25 7.93 -7.24
CA PHE A 212 -7.44 7.16 -7.60
C PHE A 212 -8.65 7.56 -6.75
N HIS A 213 -8.50 7.61 -5.43
CA HIS A 213 -9.55 8.06 -4.51
C HIS A 213 -10.07 9.46 -4.88
N THR A 214 -9.19 10.42 -5.17
CA THR A 214 -9.58 11.79 -5.52
C THR A 214 -10.43 11.82 -6.80
N VAL A 215 -10.07 11.04 -7.81
CA VAL A 215 -10.85 10.93 -9.04
C VAL A 215 -12.21 10.30 -8.76
N ARG A 216 -12.24 9.18 -8.01
CA ARG A 216 -13.49 8.48 -7.67
C ARG A 216 -14.40 9.33 -6.80
N LEU A 217 -13.85 10.05 -5.82
CA LEU A 217 -14.61 11.01 -4.99
C LEU A 217 -15.31 12.07 -5.85
N LYS A 218 -14.59 12.67 -6.81
CA LYS A 218 -15.19 13.64 -7.74
C LYS A 218 -16.32 13.01 -8.57
N THR A 219 -16.12 11.78 -9.05
CA THR A 219 -17.16 11.05 -9.80
C THR A 219 -18.42 10.85 -8.94
N HIS A 220 -18.27 10.30 -7.73
CA HIS A 220 -19.42 10.08 -6.84
C HIS A 220 -20.11 11.37 -6.42
N LEU A 221 -19.37 12.48 -6.24
CA LEU A 221 -19.97 13.79 -5.97
C LEU A 221 -20.78 14.33 -7.17
N ILE A 222 -20.29 14.13 -8.39
CA ILE A 222 -21.03 14.53 -9.62
C ILE A 222 -22.29 13.69 -9.76
N ASP A 223 -22.19 12.37 -9.56
CA ASP A 223 -23.33 11.46 -9.65
C ASP A 223 -24.40 11.80 -8.60
N ALA A 224 -23.98 12.04 -7.35
CA ALA A 224 -24.89 12.47 -6.31
C ALA A 224 -25.53 13.83 -6.63
N GLY A 225 -24.76 14.79 -7.16
CA GLY A 225 -25.28 16.10 -7.59
C GLY A 225 -26.26 16.00 -8.75
N SER A 226 -26.08 15.06 -9.66
CA SER A 226 -27.00 14.86 -10.80
C SER A 226 -28.35 14.28 -10.36
N THR A 227 -28.36 13.44 -9.32
CA THR A 227 -29.57 12.83 -8.74
C THR A 227 -30.30 13.76 -7.78
N LEU A 228 -29.58 14.64 -7.08
CA LEU A 228 -30.11 15.61 -6.12
C LEU A 228 -30.36 16.97 -6.80
N THR A 229 -31.24 17.02 -7.81
CA THR A 229 -31.65 18.28 -8.42
C THR A 229 -32.56 19.07 -7.46
N MET A 230 -32.53 20.41 -7.55
CA MET A 230 -33.40 21.29 -6.74
C MET A 230 -34.91 20.99 -6.91
N ALA A 231 -35.28 20.33 -8.00
CA ALA A 231 -36.63 19.90 -8.28
C ALA A 231 -37.01 18.53 -7.66
N SER A 232 -36.05 17.81 -7.04
CA SER A 232 -36.34 16.51 -6.46
C SER A 232 -37.15 16.64 -5.15
N PRO A 233 -38.33 15.99 -5.03
CA PRO A 233 -39.11 16.02 -3.81
C PRO A 233 -38.36 15.54 -2.57
N GLN A 234 -37.41 14.63 -2.77
CA GLN A 234 -36.57 14.07 -1.73
C GLN A 234 -35.62 15.10 -1.13
N LEU A 235 -34.97 15.94 -1.96
CA LEU A 235 -34.12 17.02 -1.48
C LEU A 235 -34.93 18.05 -0.70
N GLY A 236 -36.11 18.42 -1.20
CA GLY A 236 -37.02 19.35 -0.51
C GLY A 236 -37.45 18.83 0.87
N GLN A 237 -37.79 17.56 0.97
CA GLN A 237 -38.14 16.91 2.24
C GLN A 237 -36.92 16.83 3.19
N ALA A 238 -35.75 16.48 2.69
CA ALA A 238 -34.51 16.43 3.49
C ALA A 238 -34.14 17.82 4.01
N MET A 239 -34.18 18.86 3.15
CA MET A 239 -33.94 20.24 3.55
C MET A 239 -34.93 20.71 4.58
N GLY A 240 -36.23 20.46 4.39
CA GLY A 240 -37.28 20.81 5.36
C GLY A 240 -37.10 20.08 6.70
N ALA A 241 -36.72 18.81 6.70
CA ALA A 241 -36.43 18.05 7.92
C ALA A 241 -35.15 18.58 8.64
N ALA A 242 -34.12 18.89 7.90
CA ALA A 242 -32.87 19.48 8.44
C ALA A 242 -33.14 20.88 9.01
N ALA A 243 -33.88 21.72 8.33
CA ALA A 243 -34.28 23.07 8.81
C ALA A 243 -35.11 22.98 10.11
N ARG A 244 -36.09 22.06 10.18
CA ARG A 244 -36.88 21.86 11.43
C ARG A 244 -36.02 21.42 12.60
N ARG A 245 -34.99 20.63 12.38
CA ARG A 245 -34.02 20.24 13.46
C ARG A 245 -33.17 21.40 13.94
N MET A 246 -33.03 22.46 13.13
CA MET A 246 -32.30 23.68 13.49
C MET A 246 -33.18 24.73 14.18
N ALA A 247 -34.51 24.63 14.05
CA ALA A 247 -35.47 25.59 14.61
C ALA A 247 -35.27 25.89 16.12
N PRO A 248 -34.91 24.92 16.99
CA PRO A 248 -34.66 25.20 18.41
C PRO A 248 -33.37 26.01 18.67
N VAL A 249 -32.40 25.98 17.71
CA VAL A 249 -31.08 26.59 17.89
C VAL A 249 -30.99 27.96 17.17
N GLN A 250 -31.75 28.12 16.09
CA GLN A 250 -31.70 29.32 15.24
C GLN A 250 -33.10 29.76 14.83
N THR A 251 -33.39 31.03 15.08
CA THR A 251 -34.74 31.60 14.85
C THR A 251 -34.89 32.17 13.43
N ASP A 252 -33.79 32.58 12.76
CA ASP A 252 -33.82 33.11 11.41
C ASP A 252 -34.03 32.01 10.36
N PRO A 253 -35.14 32.04 9.58
CA PRO A 253 -35.45 31.04 8.57
C PRO A 253 -34.41 30.93 7.45
N ALA A 254 -33.80 32.07 7.04
CA ALA A 254 -32.78 32.07 5.99
C ALA A 254 -31.52 31.35 6.44
N LEU A 255 -31.07 31.58 7.68
CA LEU A 255 -29.92 30.93 8.27
C LEU A 255 -30.20 29.43 8.55
N GLN A 256 -31.44 29.06 8.94
CA GLN A 256 -31.85 27.67 9.07
C GLN A 256 -31.71 26.90 7.75
N GLN A 257 -32.14 27.49 6.63
CA GLN A 257 -31.99 26.85 5.30
C GLN A 257 -30.54 26.75 4.88
N GLN A 258 -29.71 27.75 5.13
CA GLN A 258 -28.29 27.72 4.83
C GLN A 258 -27.55 26.63 5.62
N LEU A 259 -27.83 26.52 6.92
CA LEU A 259 -27.27 25.45 7.78
C LEU A 259 -27.77 24.06 7.37
N ALA A 260 -29.04 23.93 6.97
CA ALA A 260 -29.60 22.69 6.46
C ALA A 260 -28.91 22.25 5.16
N ALA A 261 -28.71 23.18 4.22
CA ALA A 261 -27.99 22.91 2.98
C ALA A 261 -26.53 22.48 3.26
N GLY A 262 -25.84 23.14 4.18
CA GLY A 262 -24.49 22.78 4.60
C GLY A 262 -24.38 21.37 5.18
N ARG A 263 -25.36 20.98 6.01
CA ARG A 263 -25.42 19.61 6.57
C ARG A 263 -25.66 18.55 5.51
N ILE A 264 -26.60 18.78 4.61
CA ILE A 264 -26.87 17.84 3.51
C ILE A 264 -25.63 17.70 2.62
N SER A 265 -24.98 18.81 2.28
CA SER A 265 -23.74 18.78 1.50
C SER A 265 -22.62 17.97 2.21
N GLN A 266 -22.51 18.13 3.53
CA GLN A 266 -21.54 17.35 4.32
C GLN A 266 -21.89 15.86 4.36
N GLU A 267 -23.17 15.51 4.47
CA GLU A 267 -23.65 14.12 4.48
C GLU A 267 -23.40 13.44 3.13
N VAL A 268 -23.75 14.11 2.02
CA VAL A 268 -23.46 13.67 0.65
C VAL A 268 -21.95 13.53 0.43
N GLY A 269 -21.15 14.50 0.89
CA GLY A 269 -19.70 14.45 0.82
C GLY A 269 -19.10 13.25 1.57
N ARG A 270 -19.66 12.93 2.74
CA ARG A 270 -19.24 11.76 3.53
C ARG A 270 -19.60 10.46 2.82
N GLU A 271 -20.79 10.34 2.27
CA GLU A 271 -21.23 9.16 1.53
C GLU A 271 -20.37 8.96 0.28
N ALA A 272 -20.15 10.00 -0.50
CA ALA A 272 -19.26 9.95 -1.67
C ALA A 272 -17.82 9.56 -1.30
N ALA A 273 -17.31 10.02 -0.15
CA ALA A 273 -15.99 9.65 0.33
C ALA A 273 -15.90 8.16 0.69
N VAL A 274 -16.91 7.61 1.38
CA VAL A 274 -16.97 6.19 1.71
C VAL A 274 -17.01 5.34 0.44
N LEU A 275 -17.84 5.70 -0.53
CA LEU A 275 -17.89 5.00 -1.83
C LEU A 275 -16.54 5.06 -2.56
N ALA A 276 -15.87 6.19 -2.53
CA ALA A 276 -14.54 6.33 -3.12
C ALA A 276 -13.49 5.47 -2.41
N PHE A 277 -13.58 5.29 -1.09
CA PHE A 277 -12.72 4.35 -0.34
C PHE A 277 -13.06 2.89 -0.66
N ASN A 278 -14.33 2.53 -0.83
CA ASN A 278 -14.73 1.20 -1.29
C ASN A 278 -14.13 0.88 -2.66
N ASP A 279 -14.09 1.85 -3.57
CA ASP A 279 -13.40 1.69 -4.87
C ASP A 279 -11.89 1.48 -4.70
N VAL A 280 -11.25 2.13 -3.71
CA VAL A 280 -9.83 1.89 -3.38
C VAL A 280 -9.62 0.47 -2.87
N PHE A 281 -10.46 -0.02 -1.97
CA PHE A 281 -10.40 -1.40 -1.48
C PHE A 281 -10.58 -2.40 -2.62
N PHE A 282 -11.56 -2.16 -3.51
CA PHE A 282 -11.77 -2.98 -4.69
C PHE A 282 -10.52 -3.01 -5.61
N LEU A 283 -9.90 -1.85 -5.85
CA LEU A 283 -8.67 -1.76 -6.65
C LEU A 283 -7.54 -2.60 -6.03
N ILE A 284 -7.35 -2.52 -4.71
CA ILE A 284 -6.34 -3.33 -4.01
C ILE A 284 -6.67 -4.82 -4.11
N GLY A 285 -7.93 -5.23 -3.96
CA GLY A 285 -8.36 -6.60 -4.16
C GLY A 285 -8.01 -7.12 -5.57
N CYS A 286 -8.29 -6.32 -6.61
CA CYS A 286 -7.93 -6.64 -8.00
C CYS A 286 -6.40 -6.72 -8.19
N LEU A 287 -5.64 -5.75 -7.68
CA LEU A 287 -4.18 -5.75 -7.76
C LEU A 287 -3.56 -6.95 -7.01
N SER A 288 -4.11 -7.29 -5.84
CA SER A 288 -3.72 -8.50 -5.10
C SER A 288 -3.98 -9.77 -5.91
N THR A 289 -5.12 -9.86 -6.57
CA THR A 289 -5.47 -11.02 -7.41
C THR A 289 -4.50 -11.16 -8.58
N VAL A 290 -4.18 -10.05 -9.26
CA VAL A 290 -3.19 -10.04 -10.35
C VAL A 290 -1.81 -10.43 -9.84
N ALA A 291 -1.37 -9.87 -8.71
CA ALA A 291 -0.09 -10.19 -8.09
C ALA A 291 -0.02 -11.66 -7.65
N PHE A 292 -1.11 -12.17 -7.07
CA PHE A 292 -1.21 -13.58 -6.69
C PHE A 292 -1.02 -14.49 -7.90
N ILE A 293 -1.74 -14.25 -8.98
CA ILE A 293 -1.63 -15.07 -10.20
C ILE A 293 -0.22 -14.97 -10.78
N ALA A 294 0.35 -13.77 -10.85
CA ALA A 294 1.68 -13.53 -11.40
C ALA A 294 2.81 -14.27 -10.64
N ILE A 295 2.64 -14.47 -9.33
CA ILE A 295 3.60 -15.20 -8.49
C ILE A 295 3.25 -16.70 -8.42
N PHE A 296 1.97 -17.03 -8.32
CA PHE A 296 1.48 -18.39 -8.18
C PHE A 296 1.78 -19.25 -9.41
N VAL A 297 1.54 -18.72 -10.61
CA VAL A 297 1.74 -19.50 -11.85
C VAL A 297 3.20 -19.95 -12.04
N PRO A 298 4.20 -19.08 -11.95
CA PRO A 298 5.60 -19.50 -12.03
C PRO A 298 6.01 -20.45 -10.90
N TRP A 299 5.54 -20.20 -9.67
CA TRP A 299 5.79 -21.08 -8.54
C TRP A 299 5.22 -22.48 -8.78
N LEU A 300 3.97 -22.60 -9.25
CA LEU A 300 3.32 -23.87 -9.56
C LEU A 300 4.05 -24.63 -10.67
N ILE A 301 4.45 -23.96 -11.75
CA ILE A 301 5.21 -24.53 -12.85
C ILE A 301 6.55 -25.08 -12.35
N ASN A 302 7.27 -24.31 -11.53
CA ASN A 302 8.55 -24.74 -10.97
C ASN A 302 8.37 -25.96 -10.05
N LYS A 303 7.31 -25.98 -9.24
CA LYS A 303 6.97 -27.07 -8.34
C LYS A 303 6.62 -28.36 -9.10
N ILE A 304 5.81 -28.28 -10.16
CA ILE A 304 5.45 -29.43 -11.01
C ILE A 304 6.70 -29.97 -11.73
N ARG A 305 7.61 -29.10 -12.14
CA ARG A 305 8.86 -29.49 -12.80
C ARG A 305 9.96 -29.93 -11.83
N GLY A 306 9.69 -29.98 -10.52
CA GLY A 306 10.69 -30.34 -9.51
C GLY A 306 11.88 -29.39 -9.42
N ARG A 307 11.74 -28.14 -9.93
CA ARG A 307 12.82 -27.16 -9.95
C ARG A 307 12.74 -26.28 -8.69
N ASN A 308 13.79 -26.33 -7.87
CA ASN A 308 13.94 -25.35 -6.79
C ASN A 308 14.81 -24.19 -7.29
N PRO A 309 14.26 -22.95 -7.38
CA PRO A 309 15.02 -21.79 -7.83
C PRO A 309 16.23 -21.43 -6.96
N LEU A 310 16.26 -21.90 -5.71
CA LEU A 310 17.31 -21.64 -4.72
C LEU A 310 18.25 -22.84 -4.51
N ALA A 311 18.12 -23.92 -5.29
CA ALA A 311 18.91 -25.14 -5.08
C ALA A 311 20.42 -24.89 -5.11
N LYS A 312 20.89 -24.01 -6.00
CA LYS A 312 22.31 -23.68 -6.16
C LYS A 312 22.83 -22.87 -4.97
N GLU A 313 22.06 -21.85 -4.55
CA GLU A 313 22.39 -20.98 -3.43
C GLU A 313 22.39 -21.76 -2.10
N LEU A 314 21.42 -22.64 -1.89
CA LEU A 314 21.35 -23.49 -0.70
C LEU A 314 22.54 -24.47 -0.65
N ALA A 315 22.86 -25.15 -1.74
CA ALA A 315 24.01 -26.05 -1.80
C ALA A 315 25.33 -25.32 -1.51
N PHE A 316 25.49 -24.09 -2.01
CA PHE A 316 26.68 -23.28 -1.72
C PHE A 316 26.77 -22.91 -0.24
N LEU A 317 25.68 -22.48 0.39
CA LEU A 317 25.64 -22.13 1.80
C LEU A 317 25.88 -23.36 2.71
N GLU A 318 25.32 -24.51 2.37
CA GLU A 318 25.60 -25.77 3.08
C GLU A 318 27.08 -26.16 3.01
N ALA A 319 27.69 -26.00 1.83
CA ALA A 319 29.11 -26.27 1.65
C ALA A 319 30.02 -25.32 2.46
N MET A 320 29.65 -24.02 2.54
CA MET A 320 30.36 -23.04 3.38
C MET A 320 30.24 -23.36 4.88
N LEU A 321 29.05 -23.74 5.35
CA LEU A 321 28.82 -24.11 6.75
C LEU A 321 29.59 -25.40 7.13
N ALA A 322 29.69 -26.36 6.22
CA ALA A 322 30.49 -27.57 6.43
C ALA A 322 31.99 -27.28 6.55
N ARG A 323 32.49 -26.32 5.77
CA ARG A 323 33.89 -25.88 5.80
C ARG A 323 34.27 -25.14 7.09
N ASN A 324 33.36 -24.35 7.66
CA ASN A 324 33.60 -23.61 8.92
C ASN A 324 33.51 -24.50 10.18
N LYS A 325 33.05 -25.71 10.06
CA LYS A 325 32.99 -26.70 11.17
C LYS A 325 34.24 -27.60 11.26
N GLN A 326 35.11 -27.56 10.26
CA GLN A 326 36.43 -28.19 10.24
C GLN A 326 37.55 -27.22 10.68
#